data_405df7a34f4c6ae96449bcac67bb1601
#
_entry.id   405df7a34f4c6ae96449bcac67bb1601
#
_cell.length_a   1.000
_cell.length_b   1.000
_cell.length_c   1.000
_cell.angle_alpha   90.00
_cell.angle_beta   90.00
_cell.angle_gamma   90.00
#
_symmetry.space_group_name_H-M   'P 1'
#
loop_
_entity.id
_entity.type
_entity.pdbx_description
1 polymer ?
#
loop_
_entity_poly.entity_id
_entity_poly.type
_entity_poly.pdbx_seq_one_letter_code
_entity_poly.pdbx_strand_id
1 'polypeptide(L)' 'MTDLDYAKKQFELANNILQACLNSGAGNEESIELARKLYDSCKKSVEICESNPELFDIEYK' A
#
# COMPACT_ATOMS: atom_id res chain seq x y z
N MET A 1 2.85 17.33 -0.56
CA MET A 1 2.80 15.87 -0.39
C MET A 1 4.07 15.23 -0.96
N THR A 2 4.77 14.46 -0.18
CA THR A 2 5.98 13.76 -0.65
C THR A 2 5.62 12.39 -1.25
N ASP A 3 6.57 11.79 -1.95
CA ASP A 3 6.40 10.42 -2.47
C ASP A 3 6.15 9.44 -1.33
N LEU A 4 6.85 9.64 -0.20
CA LEU A 4 6.69 8.78 0.97
C LEU A 4 5.28 8.91 1.55
N ASP A 5 4.76 10.12 1.66
CA ASP A 5 3.39 10.35 2.15
C ASP A 5 2.37 9.67 1.24
N TYR A 6 2.55 9.78 -0.06
CA TYR A 6 1.68 9.13 -1.04
C TYR A 6 1.76 7.61 -0.91
N ALA A 7 2.97 7.06 -0.81
CA ALA A 7 3.17 5.63 -0.65
C ALA A 7 2.52 5.09 0.64
N LYS A 8 2.68 5.81 1.73
CA LYS A 8 2.06 5.44 3.01
C LYS A 8 0.54 5.45 2.93
N LYS A 9 -0.02 6.45 2.24
CA LYS A 9 -1.46 6.56 2.07
C LYS A 9 -2.00 5.40 1.23
N GLN A 10 -1.32 5.04 0.16
CA GLN A 10 -1.69 3.90 -0.67
C GLN A 10 -1.58 2.59 0.11
N PHE A 11 -0.55 2.44 0.92
CA PHE A 11 -0.37 1.28 1.77
C PHE A 11 -1.52 1.14 2.77
N GLU A 12 -1.91 2.24 3.40
CA GLU A 12 -3.03 2.26 4.34
C GLU A 12 -4.34 1.83 3.66
N LEU A 13 -4.61 2.35 2.45
CA LEU A 13 -5.78 1.96 1.68
C LEU A 13 -5.75 0.48 1.33
N ALA A 14 -4.60 -0.03 0.90
CA ALA A 14 -4.44 -1.45 0.58
C ALA A 14 -4.68 -2.32 1.80
N ASN A 15 -4.16 -1.91 2.96
CA ASN A 15 -4.39 -2.61 4.22
C ASN A 15 -5.87 -2.65 4.58
N ASN A 16 -6.57 -1.51 4.44
CA ASN A 16 -8.00 -1.43 4.73
C ASN A 16 -8.81 -2.36 3.81
N ILE A 17 -8.45 -2.40 2.53
CA ILE A 17 -9.11 -3.29 1.56
C ILE A 17 -8.89 -4.74 1.94
N LEU A 18 -7.66 -5.11 2.27
CA LEU A 18 -7.33 -6.48 2.67
C LEU A 18 -8.08 -6.88 3.93
N GLN A 19 -8.11 -6.03 4.94
CA GLN A 19 -8.83 -6.30 6.19
C GLN A 19 -10.32 -6.45 5.95
N ALA A 20 -10.90 -5.60 5.11
CA ALA A 20 -12.31 -5.71 4.75
C ALA A 20 -12.62 -7.04 4.07
N CYS A 21 -11.77 -7.49 3.16
CA CYS A 21 -11.94 -8.79 2.49
C CYS A 21 -11.86 -9.96 3.47
N LEU A 22 -10.93 -9.90 4.41
CA LEU A 22 -10.76 -10.96 5.41
C LEU A 22 -11.88 -10.99 6.44
N ASN A 23 -12.35 -9.82 6.87
CA ASN A 23 -13.37 -9.70 7.91
C ASN A 23 -14.79 -9.97 7.41
N SER A 24 -15.08 -9.59 6.17
CA SER A 24 -16.44 -9.75 5.62
C SER A 24 -16.80 -11.19 5.33
N GLY A 25 -15.80 -12.03 5.10
CA GLY A 25 -16.01 -13.41 4.70
C GLY A 25 -16.67 -13.57 3.32
N ALA A 26 -16.94 -12.46 2.65
CA ALA A 26 -17.60 -12.43 1.36
C ALA A 26 -16.60 -12.45 0.19
N GLY A 27 -15.31 -12.23 0.47
CA GLY A 27 -14.29 -12.27 -0.56
C GLY A 27 -13.95 -13.71 -0.97
N ASN A 28 -13.85 -13.96 -2.26
CA ASN A 28 -13.35 -15.25 -2.73
C ASN A 28 -11.81 -15.24 -2.69
N GLU A 29 -11.22 -16.40 -3.00
CA GLU A 29 -9.76 -16.53 -2.96
C GLU A 29 -9.06 -15.57 -3.91
N GLU A 30 -9.64 -15.30 -5.08
CA GLU A 30 -9.08 -14.37 -6.05
C GLU A 30 -9.03 -12.95 -5.51
N SER A 31 -10.10 -12.50 -4.86
CA SER A 31 -10.17 -11.17 -4.27
C SER A 31 -9.15 -11.00 -3.15
N ILE A 32 -9.03 -12.00 -2.30
CA ILE A 32 -8.06 -11.99 -1.20
C ILE A 32 -6.64 -11.98 -1.75
N GLU A 33 -6.37 -12.78 -2.78
CA GLU A 33 -5.05 -12.83 -3.40
C GLU A 33 -4.68 -11.50 -4.05
N LEU A 34 -5.61 -10.87 -4.77
CA LEU A 34 -5.40 -9.55 -5.36
C LEU A 34 -5.13 -8.50 -4.29
N ALA A 35 -5.88 -8.53 -3.19
CA ALA A 35 -5.68 -7.61 -2.09
C ALA A 35 -4.30 -7.79 -1.44
N ARG A 36 -3.85 -9.03 -1.29
CA ARG A 36 -2.52 -9.33 -0.77
C ARG A 36 -1.41 -8.83 -1.69
N LYS A 37 -1.58 -9.01 -3.00
CA LYS A 37 -0.62 -8.51 -3.98
C LYS A 37 -0.52 -7.00 -3.93
N LEU A 38 -1.66 -6.32 -3.83
CA LEU A 38 -1.70 -4.87 -3.71
C LEU A 38 -1.02 -4.41 -2.42
N TYR A 39 -1.33 -5.05 -1.31
CA TYR A 39 -0.72 -4.76 -0.02
C TYR A 39 0.80 -4.91 -0.09
N ASP A 40 1.27 -6.02 -0.61
CA ASP A 40 2.70 -6.32 -0.72
C ASP A 40 3.43 -5.31 -1.61
N SER A 41 2.82 -4.97 -2.75
CA SER A 41 3.36 -3.97 -3.67
C SER A 41 3.48 -2.60 -3.01
N CYS A 42 2.44 -2.17 -2.30
CA CYS A 42 2.45 -0.90 -1.57
C CYS A 42 3.48 -0.91 -0.44
N LYS A 43 3.60 -2.03 0.26
CA LYS A 43 4.61 -2.19 1.31
C LYS A 43 6.02 -2.02 0.76
N LYS A 44 6.31 -2.64 -0.37
CA LYS A 44 7.61 -2.49 -1.04
C LYS A 44 7.88 -1.05 -1.45
N SER A 45 6.88 -0.36 -1.96
CA SER A 45 7.01 1.05 -2.33
C SER A 45 7.38 1.90 -1.12
N VAL A 46 6.73 1.68 0.02
CA VAL A 46 7.05 2.40 1.26
C VAL A 46 8.49 2.10 1.69
N GLU A 47 8.89 0.82 1.66
CA GLU A 47 10.25 0.43 2.04
C GLU A 47 11.30 1.09 1.15
N ILE A 48 11.06 1.13 -0.16
CA ILE A 48 11.97 1.77 -1.10
C ILE A 48 12.09 3.27 -0.81
N CYS A 49 10.97 3.94 -0.57
CA CYS A 49 10.96 5.37 -0.25
C CYS A 49 11.68 5.66 1.07
N GLU A 50 11.50 4.82 2.06
CA GLU A 50 12.19 4.97 3.36
C GLU A 50 13.68 4.69 3.26
N SER A 51 14.07 3.75 2.40
CA SER A 51 15.48 3.41 2.19
C SER A 51 16.23 4.46 1.37
N ASN A 52 15.50 5.21 0.54
CA ASN A 52 16.10 6.20 -0.35
C ASN A 52 15.40 7.56 -0.24
N PRO A 53 15.39 8.17 0.95
CA PRO A 53 14.67 9.43 1.15
C PRO A 53 15.16 10.58 0.27
N GLU A 54 16.44 10.56 -0.09
CA GLU A 54 17.02 11.57 -0.96
C GLU A 54 16.45 11.55 -2.37
N LEU A 55 16.06 10.36 -2.85
CA LEU A 55 15.50 10.19 -4.19
C LEU A 55 14.00 10.43 -4.23
N PHE A 56 13.29 10.16 -3.14
CA PHE A 56 11.84 10.16 -3.10
C PHE A 56 11.25 11.26 -2.22
N ASP A 57 12.08 12.07 -1.57
CA ASP A 57 11.62 13.17 -0.74
C ASP A 57 11.40 14.42 -1.58
N ILE A 58 10.57 14.28 -2.61
CA ILE A 58 10.19 15.37 -3.50
C ILE A 58 8.77 15.78 -3.14
N GLU A 59 8.60 17.04 -2.80
CA GLU A 59 7.29 17.56 -2.48
C GLU A 59 6.55 17.99 -3.76
N TYR A 60 5.39 17.42 -3.99
CA TYR A 60 4.53 17.76 -5.13
C TYR A 60 3.62 18.93 -4.73
N LYS A 61 3.57 19.92 -5.59
CA LYS A 61 2.69 21.07 -5.40
C LYS A 61 1.37 20.90 -6.16
#